data_72575342658c2cfb570769f7ccb8f2df
#
_entry.id   72575342658c2cfb570769f7ccb8f2df
#
_cell.length_a   1.000
_cell.length_b   1.000
_cell.length_c   1.000
_cell.angle_alpha   90.00
_cell.angle_beta   90.00
_cell.angle_gamma   90.00
#
_symmetry.space_group_name_H-M   'P 1'
#
loop_
_entity.id
_entity.type
_entity.pdbx_description
1 polymer ?
#
loop_
_entity_poly.entity_id
_entity_poly.type
_entity_poly.pdbx_seq_one_letter_code
_entity_poly.pdbx_strand_id
1 'polypeptide(L)'
;MDPNLGRPKRSLGQNFLVDVNIQKKIVAALNADAMEVVLEVGPGRGALTRHLVSAVSKLVLIELDHDLAAMWSEKYRDRNDVTVLQGDVLTIPFWEAVEDPSQVHVIGNIPYNITSPIIFRLLERPRPRSILLTVQKEVAERIMAPVGSKEYGALSVGIRSIASVERLFGIGRHAFKPKPGVDSTVIRIVPFRPEPLSLEEELSLRRLVRSAFQWRRKQLKKILRDHEALNISPELIEDVAERAEIDLTDRPERLSPEAFLRLVRTLP
;
A
#
# COMPACT_ATOMS: atom_id res chain seq x y z
N MET A 1 17.84 14.96 19.08
CA MET A 1 18.24 14.34 17.80
C MET A 1 19.68 13.91 17.96
N ASP A 2 19.97 12.64 17.71
CA ASP A 2 21.35 12.15 17.72
C ASP A 2 22.12 12.80 16.56
N PRO A 3 23.21 13.58 16.82
CA PRO A 3 23.98 14.25 15.79
C PRO A 3 24.69 13.26 14.83
N ASN A 4 24.82 11.99 15.22
CA ASN A 4 25.48 10.93 14.44
C ASN A 4 24.55 10.25 13.42
N LEU A 5 23.25 10.55 13.41
CA LEU A 5 22.35 10.06 12.39
C LEU A 5 22.67 10.74 11.05
N GLY A 6 23.19 9.96 10.10
CA GLY A 6 23.66 10.41 8.79
C GLY A 6 22.72 11.40 8.07
N ARG A 7 23.28 12.15 7.12
CA ARG A 7 22.48 13.09 6.32
C ARG A 7 21.42 12.32 5.50
N PRO A 8 20.23 12.92 5.24
CA PRO A 8 19.22 12.28 4.42
C PRO A 8 19.78 11.86 3.06
N LYS A 9 19.64 10.58 2.72
CA LYS A 9 20.12 10.04 1.45
C LYS A 9 19.05 10.31 0.37
N ARG A 10 19.37 11.22 -0.58
CA ARG A 10 18.45 11.57 -1.67
C ARG A 10 18.08 10.37 -2.54
N SER A 11 19.00 9.44 -2.75
CA SER A 11 18.78 8.19 -3.47
C SER A 11 17.68 7.32 -2.86
N LEU A 12 17.45 7.42 -1.55
CA LEU A 12 16.41 6.70 -0.82
C LEU A 12 15.12 7.50 -0.65
N GLY A 13 15.03 8.71 -1.20
CA GLY A 13 13.83 9.56 -1.10
C GLY A 13 13.45 9.95 0.33
N GLN A 14 14.42 10.00 1.26
CA GLN A 14 14.17 10.21 2.68
C GLN A 14 13.63 11.61 3.00
N ASN A 15 12.42 11.68 3.55
CA ASN A 15 11.80 12.86 4.15
C ASN A 15 11.39 12.52 5.58
N PHE A 16 12.20 12.94 6.57
CA PHE A 16 11.95 12.61 7.97
C PHE A 16 10.86 13.49 8.57
N LEU A 17 9.86 12.89 9.18
CA LEU A 17 8.81 13.58 9.92
C LEU A 17 9.38 14.17 11.22
N VAL A 18 9.36 15.48 11.36
CA VAL A 18 9.96 16.20 12.51
C VAL A 18 8.94 16.79 13.47
N ASP A 19 7.69 16.96 13.05
CA ASP A 19 6.61 17.49 13.89
C ASP A 19 6.11 16.41 14.87
N VAL A 20 6.41 16.61 16.14
CA VAL A 20 6.08 15.65 17.22
C VAL A 20 4.57 15.48 17.41
N ASN A 21 3.77 16.52 17.20
CA ASN A 21 2.32 16.42 17.35
C ASN A 21 1.73 15.54 16.23
N ILE A 22 2.25 15.70 15.02
CA ILE A 22 1.87 14.85 13.88
C ILE A 22 2.31 13.39 14.11
N GLN A 23 3.54 13.16 14.63
CA GLN A 23 4.00 11.82 14.98
C GLN A 23 3.03 11.11 15.93
N LYS A 24 2.67 11.78 17.03
CA LYS A 24 1.71 11.26 18.01
C LYS A 24 0.33 11.02 17.40
N LYS A 25 -0.14 11.94 16.54
CA LYS A 25 -1.41 11.80 15.84
C LYS A 25 -1.45 10.59 14.91
N ILE A 26 -0.35 10.31 14.19
CA ILE A 26 -0.23 9.13 13.31
C ILE A 26 -0.28 7.85 14.15
N VAL A 27 0.51 7.76 15.23
CA VAL A 27 0.54 6.57 16.09
C VAL A 27 -0.83 6.36 16.76
N ALA A 28 -1.48 7.40 17.27
CA ALA A 28 -2.83 7.29 17.81
C ALA A 28 -3.85 6.82 16.76
N ALA A 29 -3.67 7.25 15.49
CA ALA A 29 -4.53 6.83 14.40
C ALA A 29 -4.33 5.36 13.99
N LEU A 30 -3.26 4.69 14.39
CA LEU A 30 -3.10 3.25 14.17
C LEU A 30 -4.18 2.47 14.92
N ASN A 31 -4.60 2.97 16.08
CA ASN A 31 -5.60 2.36 16.95
C ASN A 31 -5.23 0.91 17.33
N ALA A 32 -3.92 0.67 17.50
CA ALA A 32 -3.41 -0.58 18.04
C ALA A 32 -3.40 -0.50 19.57
N ASP A 33 -3.75 -1.60 20.22
CA ASP A 33 -3.65 -1.69 21.68
C ASP A 33 -2.34 -2.35 22.12
N ALA A 34 -2.11 -2.37 23.44
CA ALA A 34 -0.83 -2.77 24.02
C ALA A 34 -0.49 -4.25 23.78
N MET A 35 -1.43 -5.09 23.39
CA MET A 35 -1.23 -6.51 23.15
C MET A 35 -0.98 -6.84 21.67
N GLU A 36 -1.02 -5.84 20.80
CA GLU A 36 -0.94 -6.05 19.35
C GLU A 36 0.50 -5.93 18.82
N VAL A 37 0.73 -6.56 17.67
CA VAL A 37 2.01 -6.56 16.95
C VAL A 37 1.97 -5.48 15.89
N VAL A 38 3.01 -4.65 15.85
CA VAL A 38 3.16 -3.59 14.85
C VAL A 38 4.42 -3.80 14.03
N LEU A 39 4.30 -3.63 12.70
CA LEU A 39 5.40 -3.61 11.77
C LEU A 39 5.55 -2.20 11.20
N GLU A 40 6.69 -1.56 11.47
CA GLU A 40 7.02 -0.23 10.93
C GLU A 40 7.92 -0.36 9.69
N VAL A 41 7.46 0.19 8.57
CA VAL A 41 8.23 0.26 7.32
C VAL A 41 8.97 1.60 7.27
N GLY A 42 10.31 1.55 7.22
CA GLY A 42 11.16 2.72 7.17
C GLY A 42 11.13 3.55 8.46
N PRO A 43 11.57 3.00 9.60
CA PRO A 43 11.64 3.75 10.86
C PRO A 43 12.49 5.02 10.75
N GLY A 44 13.46 5.03 9.86
CA GLY A 44 14.33 6.17 9.64
C GLY A 44 14.98 6.64 10.93
N ARG A 45 14.77 7.91 11.29
CA ARG A 45 15.23 8.50 12.54
C ARG A 45 14.33 8.25 13.75
N GLY A 46 13.35 7.35 13.63
CA GLY A 46 12.46 6.93 14.72
C GLY A 46 11.35 7.90 15.05
N ALA A 47 10.81 8.57 14.05
CA ALA A 47 9.71 9.50 14.23
C ALA A 47 8.47 8.83 14.83
N LEU A 48 8.13 7.62 14.37
CA LEU A 48 7.02 6.83 14.90
C LEU A 48 7.51 5.80 15.92
N THR A 49 8.65 5.15 15.67
CA THR A 49 9.26 4.11 16.51
C THR A 49 9.28 4.48 17.99
N ARG A 50 9.71 5.73 18.30
CA ARG A 50 9.82 6.20 19.70
C ARG A 50 8.49 6.22 20.47
N HIS A 51 7.38 6.30 19.75
CA HIS A 51 6.03 6.29 20.32
C HIS A 51 5.41 4.89 20.32
N LEU A 52 5.88 3.99 19.43
CA LEU A 52 5.38 2.63 19.31
C LEU A 52 6.03 1.67 20.30
N VAL A 53 7.35 1.80 20.53
CA VAL A 53 8.18 0.83 21.28
C VAL A 53 7.72 0.51 22.69
N SER A 54 6.93 1.36 23.31
CA SER A 54 6.36 1.15 24.66
C SER A 54 4.82 1.03 24.64
N ALA A 55 4.23 1.06 23.44
CA ALA A 55 2.78 1.09 23.27
C ALA A 55 2.20 -0.23 22.75
N VAL A 56 3.05 -1.17 22.29
CA VAL A 56 2.65 -2.43 21.64
C VAL A 56 3.42 -3.61 22.21
N SER A 57 2.90 -4.83 22.05
CA SER A 57 3.51 -6.05 22.59
C SER A 57 4.77 -6.47 21.83
N LYS A 58 4.81 -6.24 20.52
CA LYS A 58 5.95 -6.54 19.65
C LYS A 58 6.05 -5.51 18.54
N LEU A 59 7.26 -5.04 18.28
CA LEU A 59 7.56 -4.08 17.21
C LEU A 59 8.58 -4.67 16.24
N VAL A 60 8.21 -4.78 14.96
CA VAL A 60 9.11 -5.19 13.88
C VAL A 60 9.46 -3.96 13.06
N LEU A 61 10.75 -3.67 12.91
CA LEU A 61 11.27 -2.54 12.14
C LEU A 61 11.90 -3.05 10.85
N ILE A 62 11.46 -2.57 9.69
CA ILE A 62 12.08 -2.87 8.39
C ILE A 62 12.79 -1.61 7.91
N GLU A 63 14.13 -1.64 7.81
CA GLU A 63 14.94 -0.49 7.39
C GLU A 63 15.88 -0.87 6.23
N LEU A 64 15.79 -0.10 5.16
CA LEU A 64 16.65 -0.27 3.98
C LEU A 64 18.05 0.33 4.20
N ASP A 65 18.14 1.45 4.91
CA ASP A 65 19.37 2.13 5.19
C ASP A 65 20.20 1.35 6.21
N HIS A 66 21.34 0.79 5.76
CA HIS A 66 22.23 -0.03 6.58
C HIS A 66 22.65 0.66 7.89
N ASP A 67 23.00 1.96 7.83
CA ASP A 67 23.51 2.69 9.00
C ASP A 67 22.39 2.88 10.04
N LEU A 68 21.16 3.17 9.57
CA LEU A 68 19.99 3.29 10.43
C LEU A 68 19.57 1.94 10.99
N ALA A 69 19.59 0.87 10.19
CA ALA A 69 19.27 -0.48 10.65
C ALA A 69 20.25 -0.94 11.74
N ALA A 70 21.56 -0.74 11.54
CA ALA A 70 22.60 -1.05 12.53
C ALA A 70 22.38 -0.27 13.84
N MET A 71 22.08 1.03 13.75
CA MET A 71 21.75 1.86 14.92
C MET A 71 20.54 1.32 15.69
N TRP A 72 19.48 0.88 14.99
CA TRP A 72 18.28 0.31 15.62
C TRP A 72 18.57 -1.03 16.27
N SER A 73 19.33 -1.91 15.61
CA SER A 73 19.75 -3.21 16.14
C SER A 73 20.57 -3.05 17.42
N GLU A 74 21.52 -2.13 17.43
CA GLU A 74 22.31 -1.85 18.63
C GLU A 74 21.48 -1.26 19.76
N LYS A 75 20.59 -0.29 19.44
CA LYS A 75 19.73 0.37 20.43
C LYS A 75 18.76 -0.58 21.12
N TYR A 76 18.25 -1.58 20.41
CA TYR A 76 17.25 -2.52 20.94
C TYR A 76 17.79 -3.93 21.12
N ARG A 77 19.14 -4.10 21.15
CA ARG A 77 19.79 -5.41 21.29
C ARG A 77 19.28 -6.26 22.46
N ASP A 78 19.01 -5.63 23.60
CA ASP A 78 18.59 -6.29 24.82
C ASP A 78 17.05 -6.36 24.98
N ARG A 79 16.28 -6.04 23.90
CA ARG A 79 14.82 -6.06 23.89
C ARG A 79 14.29 -7.21 23.04
N ASN A 80 13.62 -8.17 23.66
CA ASN A 80 13.02 -9.32 22.97
C ASN A 80 11.73 -8.98 22.24
N ASP A 81 11.10 -7.85 22.56
CA ASP A 81 9.87 -7.33 21.94
C ASP A 81 10.11 -6.43 20.74
N VAL A 82 11.38 -6.19 20.37
CA VAL A 82 11.74 -5.43 19.17
C VAL A 82 12.60 -6.28 18.22
N THR A 83 12.19 -6.41 16.99
CA THR A 83 12.93 -7.09 15.92
C THR A 83 13.31 -6.09 14.84
N VAL A 84 14.58 -6.04 14.44
CA VAL A 84 15.06 -5.17 13.35
C VAL A 84 15.45 -6.03 12.15
N LEU A 85 14.82 -5.76 11.01
CA LEU A 85 15.09 -6.40 9.73
C LEU A 85 15.76 -5.37 8.81
N GLN A 86 17.03 -5.59 8.49
CA GLN A 86 17.73 -4.80 7.48
C GLN A 86 17.38 -5.32 6.10
N GLY A 87 16.82 -4.49 5.23
CA GLY A 87 16.57 -4.85 3.83
C GLY A 87 15.47 -4.04 3.18
N ASP A 88 15.28 -4.33 1.89
CA ASP A 88 14.20 -3.75 1.10
C ASP A 88 12.88 -4.47 1.37
N VAL A 89 11.88 -3.74 1.87
CA VAL A 89 10.53 -4.26 2.12
C VAL A 89 9.90 -4.92 0.88
N LEU A 90 10.33 -4.52 -0.31
CA LEU A 90 9.84 -5.09 -1.56
C LEU A 90 10.33 -6.52 -1.81
N THR A 91 11.44 -6.94 -1.18
CA THR A 91 12.10 -8.22 -1.48
C THR A 91 12.25 -9.14 -0.27
N ILE A 92 12.43 -8.60 0.95
CA ILE A 92 12.64 -9.45 2.13
C ILE A 92 11.38 -10.19 2.56
N PRO A 93 11.51 -11.40 3.15
CA PRO A 93 10.39 -12.19 3.66
C PRO A 93 9.97 -11.72 5.07
N PHE A 94 9.58 -10.47 5.22
CA PHE A 94 9.34 -9.85 6.54
C PHE A 94 8.21 -10.49 7.36
N TRP A 95 7.30 -11.24 6.72
CA TRP A 95 6.25 -11.95 7.45
C TRP A 95 6.78 -13.11 8.30
N GLU A 96 7.99 -13.62 8.03
CA GLU A 96 8.64 -14.64 8.86
C GLU A 96 9.01 -14.14 10.28
N ALA A 97 9.04 -12.80 10.47
CA ALA A 97 9.31 -12.19 11.77
C ALA A 97 8.09 -12.13 12.71
N VAL A 98 6.91 -12.55 12.25
CA VAL A 98 5.66 -12.51 13.00
C VAL A 98 4.94 -13.86 12.93
N GLU A 99 4.22 -14.21 14.01
CA GLU A 99 3.52 -15.51 14.11
C GLU A 99 2.27 -15.55 13.21
N ASP A 100 1.45 -14.51 13.28
CA ASP A 100 0.22 -14.37 12.49
C ASP A 100 0.16 -12.99 11.81
N PRO A 101 0.51 -12.91 10.52
CA PRO A 101 0.42 -11.66 9.76
C PRO A 101 -0.98 -11.02 9.78
N SER A 102 -2.04 -11.83 9.92
CA SER A 102 -3.42 -11.33 9.91
C SER A 102 -3.78 -10.48 11.14
N GLN A 103 -2.98 -10.54 12.19
CA GLN A 103 -3.12 -9.74 13.41
C GLN A 103 -2.19 -8.53 13.44
N VAL A 104 -1.31 -8.38 12.46
CA VAL A 104 -0.31 -7.32 12.43
C VAL A 104 -0.89 -6.01 11.92
N HIS A 105 -0.61 -4.93 12.60
CA HIS A 105 -0.78 -3.58 12.06
C HIS A 105 0.51 -3.11 11.39
N VAL A 106 0.42 -2.65 10.16
CA VAL A 106 1.56 -2.05 9.46
C VAL A 106 1.45 -0.54 9.53
N ILE A 107 2.57 0.13 9.81
CA ILE A 107 2.65 1.59 9.82
C ILE A 107 3.91 2.04 9.06
N GLY A 108 3.88 3.21 8.42
CA GLY A 108 5.07 3.75 7.80
C GLY A 108 4.91 5.18 7.27
N ASN A 109 6.02 5.93 7.36
CA ASN A 109 6.22 7.16 6.61
C ASN A 109 7.16 6.84 5.44
N ILE A 110 6.57 6.29 4.36
CA ILE A 110 7.32 5.64 3.28
C ILE A 110 7.83 6.61 2.21
N PRO A 111 8.93 6.26 1.49
CA PRO A 111 9.43 7.05 0.38
C PRO A 111 8.39 7.21 -0.73
N TYR A 112 8.26 8.44 -1.26
CA TYR A 112 7.19 8.78 -2.20
C TYR A 112 7.33 8.12 -3.58
N ASN A 113 8.57 7.89 -4.02
CA ASN A 113 8.87 7.29 -5.33
C ASN A 113 8.51 5.81 -5.44
N ILE A 114 8.32 5.11 -4.32
CA ILE A 114 8.01 3.66 -4.28
C ILE A 114 6.73 3.35 -3.49
N THR A 115 5.88 4.34 -3.25
CA THR A 115 4.62 4.19 -2.50
C THR A 115 3.73 3.08 -3.07
N SER A 116 3.46 3.10 -4.38
CA SER A 116 2.57 2.09 -4.99
C SER A 116 3.13 0.67 -4.92
N PRO A 117 4.39 0.40 -5.27
CA PRO A 117 5.02 -0.91 -5.04
C PRO A 117 4.91 -1.39 -3.59
N ILE A 118 5.18 -0.52 -2.62
CA ILE A 118 5.10 -0.89 -1.19
C ILE A 118 3.65 -1.27 -0.81
N ILE A 119 2.65 -0.49 -1.21
CA ILE A 119 1.25 -0.80 -0.92
C ILE A 119 0.86 -2.17 -1.50
N PHE A 120 1.21 -2.45 -2.76
CA PHE A 120 0.92 -3.75 -3.35
C PHE A 120 1.67 -4.89 -2.68
N ARG A 121 2.92 -4.69 -2.28
CA ARG A 121 3.70 -5.67 -1.52
C ARG A 121 3.08 -6.01 -0.17
N LEU A 122 2.61 -4.98 0.56
CA LEU A 122 1.93 -5.15 1.85
C LEU A 122 0.54 -5.78 1.72
N LEU A 123 -0.08 -5.71 0.53
CA LEU A 123 -1.36 -6.34 0.21
C LEU A 123 -1.21 -7.73 -0.44
N GLU A 124 0.01 -8.24 -0.61
CA GLU A 124 0.23 -9.65 -0.94
C GLU A 124 -0.12 -10.52 0.25
N ARG A 125 -0.54 -11.76 -0.02
CA ARG A 125 -0.85 -12.73 1.04
C ARG A 125 0.43 -13.29 1.68
N PRO A 126 0.39 -13.49 2.99
CA PRO A 126 -0.69 -13.18 3.95
C PRO A 126 -0.83 -11.67 4.18
N ARG A 127 -2.08 -11.21 4.26
CA ARG A 127 -2.38 -9.77 4.44
C ARG A 127 -2.41 -9.37 5.91
N PRO A 128 -1.94 -8.15 6.27
CA PRO A 128 -2.02 -7.62 7.63
C PRO A 128 -3.47 -7.27 8.03
N ARG A 129 -3.66 -7.03 9.31
CA ARG A 129 -4.94 -6.55 9.85
C ARG A 129 -5.29 -5.17 9.31
N SER A 130 -4.33 -4.27 9.33
CA SER A 130 -4.47 -2.94 8.73
C SER A 130 -3.11 -2.37 8.33
N ILE A 131 -3.16 -1.38 7.42
CA ILE A 131 -1.97 -0.65 6.94
C ILE A 131 -2.24 0.83 7.10
N LEU A 132 -1.39 1.54 7.82
CA LEU A 132 -1.45 2.98 8.04
C LEU A 132 -0.21 3.65 7.42
N LEU A 133 -0.39 4.38 6.34
CA LEU A 133 0.73 4.97 5.61
C LEU A 133 0.58 6.49 5.46
N THR A 134 1.72 7.17 5.57
CA THR A 134 1.88 8.54 5.10
C THR A 134 2.35 8.51 3.65
N VAL A 135 1.53 9.01 2.75
CA VAL A 135 1.76 9.03 1.30
C VAL A 135 1.62 10.44 0.74
N GLN A 136 2.08 10.69 -0.49
CA GLN A 136 1.80 11.96 -1.17
C GLN A 136 0.28 12.17 -1.33
N LYS A 137 -0.16 13.42 -1.20
CA LYS A 137 -1.58 13.80 -1.36
C LYS A 137 -2.16 13.28 -2.67
N GLU A 138 -1.46 13.43 -3.78
CA GLU A 138 -1.86 12.96 -5.11
C GLU A 138 -2.06 11.42 -5.15
N VAL A 139 -1.17 10.66 -4.49
CA VAL A 139 -1.28 9.19 -4.45
C VAL A 139 -2.53 8.78 -3.67
N ALA A 140 -2.80 9.42 -2.54
CA ALA A 140 -4.02 9.19 -1.77
C ALA A 140 -5.28 9.52 -2.60
N GLU A 141 -5.29 10.66 -3.31
CA GLU A 141 -6.39 11.08 -4.20
C GLU A 141 -6.61 10.06 -5.32
N ARG A 142 -5.53 9.54 -5.94
CA ARG A 142 -5.63 8.51 -6.98
C ARG A 142 -6.17 7.18 -6.46
N ILE A 143 -5.76 6.73 -5.27
CA ILE A 143 -6.29 5.50 -4.68
C ILE A 143 -7.80 5.61 -4.43
N MET A 144 -8.26 6.75 -3.93
CA MET A 144 -9.64 6.99 -3.54
C MET A 144 -10.49 7.65 -4.64
N ALA A 145 -9.92 7.84 -5.83
CA ALA A 145 -10.59 8.52 -6.93
C ALA A 145 -11.96 7.88 -7.25
N PRO A 146 -13.02 8.69 -7.45
CA PRO A 146 -14.31 8.19 -7.89
C PRO A 146 -14.24 7.55 -9.28
N VAL A 147 -15.07 6.53 -9.50
CA VAL A 147 -15.27 5.93 -10.82
C VAL A 147 -15.61 7.03 -11.85
N GLY A 148 -14.99 6.97 -13.01
CA GLY A 148 -15.18 7.93 -14.11
C GLY A 148 -14.37 9.21 -13.99
N SER A 149 -13.68 9.45 -12.87
CA SER A 149 -12.81 10.63 -12.73
C SER A 149 -11.48 10.45 -13.47
N LYS A 150 -10.79 11.59 -13.71
CA LYS A 150 -9.49 11.61 -14.39
C LYS A 150 -8.42 10.81 -13.62
N GLU A 151 -8.45 10.87 -12.32
CA GLU A 151 -7.49 10.28 -11.40
C GLU A 151 -7.73 8.77 -11.19
N TYR A 152 -8.97 8.27 -11.49
CA TYR A 152 -9.32 6.87 -11.37
C TYR A 152 -8.52 6.01 -12.33
N GLY A 153 -7.92 4.92 -11.81
CA GLY A 153 -7.02 4.11 -12.60
C GLY A 153 -6.64 2.76 -11.95
N ALA A 154 -5.60 2.14 -12.48
CA ALA A 154 -5.13 0.83 -12.02
C ALA A 154 -4.85 0.78 -10.50
N LEU A 155 -4.33 1.87 -9.93
CA LEU A 155 -4.06 1.96 -8.49
C LEU A 155 -5.38 1.95 -7.68
N SER A 156 -6.39 2.70 -8.14
CA SER A 156 -7.71 2.74 -7.50
C SER A 156 -8.38 1.36 -7.51
N VAL A 157 -8.45 0.72 -8.67
CA VAL A 157 -9.07 -0.59 -8.84
C VAL A 157 -8.27 -1.66 -8.11
N GLY A 158 -6.95 -1.74 -8.31
CA GLY A 158 -6.11 -2.80 -7.77
C GLY A 158 -6.16 -2.87 -6.23
N ILE A 159 -6.24 -1.71 -5.56
CA ILE A 159 -6.33 -1.68 -4.09
C ILE A 159 -7.78 -1.89 -3.64
N ARG A 160 -8.73 -1.14 -4.21
CA ARG A 160 -10.13 -1.13 -3.73
C ARG A 160 -10.91 -2.40 -4.06
N SER A 161 -10.40 -3.24 -4.93
CA SER A 161 -10.96 -4.59 -5.18
C SER A 161 -10.68 -5.56 -4.02
N ILE A 162 -9.67 -5.31 -3.19
CA ILE A 162 -9.22 -6.25 -2.14
C ILE A 162 -9.13 -5.62 -0.75
N ALA A 163 -9.33 -4.32 -0.65
CA ALA A 163 -9.25 -3.58 0.62
C ALA A 163 -10.12 -2.32 0.60
N SER A 164 -10.60 -1.90 1.76
CA SER A 164 -11.14 -0.57 1.96
C SER A 164 -10.02 0.44 2.19
N VAL A 165 -10.24 1.70 1.78
CA VAL A 165 -9.27 2.79 1.97
C VAL A 165 -9.98 4.00 2.56
N GLU A 166 -9.42 4.54 3.63
CA GLU A 166 -9.90 5.72 4.32
C GLU A 166 -8.83 6.80 4.37
N ARG A 167 -9.20 8.04 4.07
CA ARG A 167 -8.37 9.22 4.31
C ARG A 167 -8.58 9.69 5.75
N LEU A 168 -7.51 9.70 6.54
CA LEU A 168 -7.62 10.15 7.94
C LEU A 168 -7.37 11.66 8.08
N PHE A 169 -6.21 12.14 7.62
CA PHE A 169 -5.89 13.58 7.65
C PHE A 169 -4.73 13.93 6.73
N GLY A 170 -4.64 15.22 6.40
CA GLY A 170 -3.51 15.77 5.64
C GLY A 170 -2.37 16.24 6.54
N ILE A 171 -1.15 16.25 5.99
CA ILE A 171 0.07 16.74 6.63
C ILE A 171 0.74 17.74 5.71
N GLY A 172 0.93 18.98 6.18
CA GLY A 172 1.66 19.99 5.42
C GLY A 172 3.15 19.64 5.27
N ARG A 173 3.72 19.96 4.13
CA ARG A 173 5.13 19.64 3.79
C ARG A 173 6.18 20.19 4.77
N HIS A 174 5.84 21.21 5.57
CA HIS A 174 6.73 21.77 6.60
C HIS A 174 6.91 20.86 7.81
N ALA A 175 6.08 19.83 7.99
CA ALA A 175 6.25 18.81 9.03
C ALA A 175 7.45 17.87 8.77
N PHE A 176 8.10 17.98 7.62
CA PHE A 176 9.18 17.10 7.18
C PHE A 176 10.51 17.82 6.97
N LYS A 177 11.62 17.08 7.12
CA LYS A 177 12.99 17.56 6.86
C LYS A 177 13.82 16.45 6.18
N PRO A 178 14.32 16.64 4.94
CA PRO A 178 14.05 17.76 4.04
C PRO A 178 12.54 17.97 3.77
N LYS A 179 12.18 19.23 3.41
CA LYS A 179 10.81 19.56 3.02
C LYS A 179 10.50 18.95 1.66
N PRO A 180 9.47 18.09 1.51
CA PRO A 180 9.06 17.55 0.23
C PRO A 180 8.43 18.62 -0.67
N GLY A 181 8.31 18.31 -1.97
CA GLY A 181 7.68 19.22 -2.95
C GLY A 181 6.17 19.38 -2.77
N VAL A 182 5.50 18.38 -2.18
CA VAL A 182 4.03 18.30 -2.06
C VAL A 182 3.62 17.95 -0.63
N ASP A 183 2.37 18.25 -0.29
CA ASP A 183 1.77 17.82 0.97
C ASP A 183 1.53 16.30 0.99
N SER A 184 1.34 15.78 2.18
CA SER A 184 1.12 14.37 2.44
C SER A 184 -0.28 14.12 3.00
N THR A 185 -0.70 12.87 2.94
CA THR A 185 -1.96 12.41 3.52
C THR A 185 -1.71 11.09 4.25
N VAL A 186 -2.30 10.95 5.42
CA VAL A 186 -2.34 9.67 6.12
C VAL A 186 -3.58 8.92 5.66
N ILE A 187 -3.37 7.70 5.18
CA ILE A 187 -4.42 6.78 4.75
C ILE A 187 -4.37 5.51 5.59
N ARG A 188 -5.56 4.94 5.83
CA ARG A 188 -5.71 3.59 6.37
C ARG A 188 -6.22 2.67 5.27
N ILE A 189 -5.60 1.52 5.12
CA ILE A 189 -6.02 0.46 4.20
C ILE A 189 -6.33 -0.77 5.05
N VAL A 190 -7.54 -1.33 4.89
CA VAL A 190 -7.97 -2.52 5.62
C VAL A 190 -8.37 -3.58 4.59
N PRO A 191 -7.60 -4.67 4.48
CA PRO A 191 -7.94 -5.80 3.61
C PRO A 191 -9.31 -6.37 3.94
N PHE A 192 -10.08 -6.74 2.92
CA PHE A 192 -11.38 -7.39 3.12
C PHE A 192 -11.21 -8.79 3.70
N ARG A 193 -12.12 -9.15 4.60
CA ARG A 193 -12.20 -10.50 5.18
C ARG A 193 -13.66 -10.96 5.22
N PRO A 194 -14.00 -12.16 4.70
CA PRO A 194 -13.08 -13.06 3.98
C PRO A 194 -12.52 -12.40 2.72
N GLU A 195 -11.41 -12.93 2.21
CA GLU A 195 -10.78 -12.42 0.99
C GLU A 195 -11.71 -12.60 -0.21
N PRO A 196 -11.96 -11.55 -1.01
CA PRO A 196 -12.97 -11.56 -2.05
C PRO A 196 -12.61 -12.41 -3.27
N LEU A 197 -11.33 -12.75 -3.43
CA LEU A 197 -10.77 -13.45 -4.58
C LEU A 197 -9.91 -14.63 -4.14
N SER A 198 -9.78 -15.67 -4.97
CA SER A 198 -8.74 -16.68 -4.88
C SER A 198 -7.37 -16.10 -5.30
N LEU A 199 -6.28 -16.85 -5.10
CA LEU A 199 -4.95 -16.42 -5.58
C LEU A 199 -4.90 -16.30 -7.11
N GLU A 200 -5.54 -17.22 -7.81
CA GLU A 200 -5.62 -17.23 -9.28
C GLU A 200 -6.42 -16.04 -9.79
N GLU A 201 -7.58 -15.77 -9.17
CA GLU A 201 -8.40 -14.59 -9.49
C GLU A 201 -7.64 -13.27 -9.23
N GLU A 202 -6.78 -13.19 -8.19
CA GLU A 202 -5.94 -12.00 -7.95
C GLU A 202 -4.90 -11.78 -9.05
N LEU A 203 -4.28 -12.85 -9.54
CA LEU A 203 -3.34 -12.76 -10.67
C LEU A 203 -4.07 -12.30 -11.94
N SER A 204 -5.27 -12.84 -12.18
CA SER A 204 -6.12 -12.44 -13.30
C SER A 204 -6.58 -10.99 -13.18
N LEU A 205 -6.96 -10.54 -11.97
CA LEU A 205 -7.29 -9.13 -11.71
C LEU A 205 -6.11 -8.20 -12.02
N ARG A 206 -4.91 -8.54 -11.53
CA ARG A 206 -3.71 -7.72 -11.78
C ARG A 206 -3.43 -7.60 -13.29
N ARG A 207 -3.52 -8.71 -14.02
CA ARG A 207 -3.37 -8.76 -15.47
C ARG A 207 -4.42 -7.91 -16.18
N LEU A 208 -5.70 -8.13 -15.85
CA LEU A 208 -6.83 -7.41 -16.44
C LEU A 208 -6.73 -5.89 -16.20
N VAL A 209 -6.53 -5.47 -14.96
CA VAL A 209 -6.45 -4.05 -14.57
C VAL A 209 -5.27 -3.37 -15.26
N ARG A 210 -4.10 -4.01 -15.30
CA ARG A 210 -2.93 -3.48 -16.00
C ARG A 210 -3.23 -3.28 -17.49
N SER A 211 -3.76 -4.30 -18.16
CA SER A 211 -4.10 -4.26 -19.59
C SER A 211 -5.15 -3.19 -19.90
N ALA A 212 -6.21 -3.14 -19.10
CA ALA A 212 -7.29 -2.18 -19.26
C ALA A 212 -6.77 -0.72 -19.20
N PHE A 213 -5.95 -0.39 -18.19
CA PHE A 213 -5.46 0.98 -18.02
C PHE A 213 -4.24 1.33 -18.87
N GLN A 214 -3.52 0.37 -19.44
CA GLN A 214 -2.57 0.64 -20.54
C GLN A 214 -3.30 1.18 -21.78
N TRP A 215 -4.49 0.66 -22.06
CA TRP A 215 -5.33 1.08 -23.17
C TRP A 215 -6.54 1.91 -22.72
N ARG A 216 -6.38 2.69 -21.66
CA ARG A 216 -7.43 3.48 -20.99
C ARG A 216 -8.40 4.20 -21.95
N ARG A 217 -7.92 4.70 -23.10
CA ARG A 217 -8.74 5.43 -24.08
C ARG A 217 -9.51 4.54 -25.06
N LYS A 218 -9.35 3.21 -24.97
CA LYS A 218 -10.07 2.25 -25.82
C LYS A 218 -11.29 1.72 -25.09
N GLN A 219 -12.29 1.26 -25.86
CA GLN A 219 -13.45 0.55 -25.34
C GLN A 219 -13.07 -0.84 -24.85
N LEU A 220 -13.81 -1.37 -23.89
CA LEU A 220 -13.57 -2.70 -23.30
C LEU A 220 -13.56 -3.80 -24.34
N LYS A 221 -14.50 -3.77 -25.32
CA LYS A 221 -14.53 -4.77 -26.42
C LYS A 221 -13.18 -4.89 -27.10
N LYS A 222 -12.56 -3.72 -27.42
CA LYS A 222 -11.24 -3.72 -28.08
C LYS A 222 -10.13 -4.22 -27.17
N ILE A 223 -10.18 -3.85 -25.88
CA ILE A 223 -9.17 -4.27 -24.90
C ILE A 223 -9.21 -5.79 -24.69
N LEU A 224 -10.40 -6.35 -24.46
CA LEU A 224 -10.58 -7.77 -24.21
C LEU A 224 -10.16 -8.62 -25.40
N ARG A 225 -10.45 -8.15 -26.62
CA ARG A 225 -10.13 -8.88 -27.87
C ARG A 225 -8.66 -8.75 -28.26
N ASP A 226 -8.13 -7.51 -28.30
CA ASP A 226 -6.89 -7.20 -29.02
C ASP A 226 -5.67 -7.01 -28.10
N HIS A 227 -5.84 -6.91 -26.79
CA HIS A 227 -4.71 -6.76 -25.88
C HIS A 227 -4.02 -8.11 -25.69
N GLU A 228 -2.72 -8.18 -26.01
CA GLU A 228 -1.91 -9.43 -26.02
C GLU A 228 -2.00 -10.27 -24.74
N ALA A 229 -2.13 -9.61 -23.58
CA ALA A 229 -2.23 -10.29 -22.30
C ALA A 229 -3.63 -10.84 -22.00
N LEU A 230 -4.67 -10.50 -22.78
CA LEU A 230 -6.06 -10.94 -22.60
C LEU A 230 -6.49 -11.82 -23.76
N ASN A 231 -6.49 -11.30 -24.99
CA ASN A 231 -6.72 -11.98 -26.26
C ASN A 231 -7.89 -12.97 -26.22
N ILE A 232 -9.06 -12.47 -25.77
CA ILE A 232 -10.27 -13.28 -25.64
C ILE A 232 -10.89 -13.47 -27.03
N SER A 233 -11.25 -14.71 -27.34
CA SER A 233 -11.91 -15.05 -28.60
C SER A 233 -13.19 -14.21 -28.82
N PRO A 234 -13.42 -13.67 -30.03
CA PRO A 234 -14.59 -12.81 -30.31
C PRO A 234 -15.93 -13.46 -29.94
N GLU A 235 -16.03 -14.79 -30.06
CA GLU A 235 -17.26 -15.54 -29.74
C GLU A 235 -17.59 -15.53 -28.25
N LEU A 236 -16.58 -15.40 -27.39
CA LEU A 236 -16.74 -15.40 -25.92
C LEU A 236 -16.96 -14.01 -25.34
N ILE A 237 -16.62 -12.94 -26.07
CA ILE A 237 -16.62 -11.57 -25.51
C ILE A 237 -18.02 -11.13 -25.08
N GLU A 238 -19.06 -11.44 -25.88
CA GLU A 238 -20.45 -11.05 -25.56
C GLU A 238 -20.95 -11.85 -24.35
N ASP A 239 -20.69 -13.16 -24.25
CA ASP A 239 -21.03 -13.99 -23.09
C ASP A 239 -20.31 -13.50 -21.81
N VAL A 240 -19.02 -13.19 -21.93
CA VAL A 240 -18.23 -12.61 -20.81
C VAL A 240 -18.85 -11.29 -20.35
N ALA A 241 -19.26 -10.43 -21.28
CA ALA A 241 -19.82 -9.13 -20.94
C ALA A 241 -21.20 -9.26 -20.27
N GLU A 242 -22.05 -10.13 -20.77
CA GLU A 242 -23.37 -10.41 -20.20
C GLU A 242 -23.26 -10.95 -18.78
N ARG A 243 -22.43 -11.97 -18.56
CA ARG A 243 -22.19 -12.58 -17.24
C ARG A 243 -21.52 -11.63 -16.26
N ALA A 244 -20.66 -10.73 -16.73
CA ALA A 244 -20.01 -9.70 -15.90
C ALA A 244 -20.90 -8.47 -15.69
N GLU A 245 -22.03 -8.35 -16.36
CA GLU A 245 -22.92 -7.18 -16.35
C GLU A 245 -22.18 -5.89 -16.69
N ILE A 246 -21.45 -5.88 -17.81
CA ILE A 246 -20.68 -4.72 -18.28
C ILE A 246 -21.09 -4.33 -19.71
N ASP A 247 -20.97 -3.04 -20.00
CA ASP A 247 -21.12 -2.50 -21.37
C ASP A 247 -19.75 -2.52 -22.08
N LEU A 248 -19.65 -3.25 -23.17
CA LEU A 248 -18.44 -3.38 -23.99
C LEU A 248 -18.02 -2.07 -24.67
N THR A 249 -18.93 -1.11 -24.78
CA THR A 249 -18.66 0.24 -25.32
C THR A 249 -18.02 1.16 -24.29
N ASP A 250 -18.13 0.81 -23.02
CA ASP A 250 -17.50 1.56 -21.93
C ASP A 250 -15.96 1.52 -22.01
N ARG A 251 -15.34 2.51 -21.36
CA ARG A 251 -13.90 2.54 -21.12
C ARG A 251 -13.59 2.05 -19.69
N PRO A 252 -12.35 1.58 -19.42
CA PRO A 252 -11.97 1.04 -18.12
C PRO A 252 -12.29 1.95 -16.94
N GLU A 253 -12.20 3.27 -17.11
CA GLU A 253 -12.51 4.21 -16.02
C GLU A 253 -13.98 4.25 -15.62
N ARG A 254 -14.89 3.66 -16.40
CA ARG A 254 -16.33 3.57 -16.09
C ARG A 254 -16.66 2.37 -15.23
N LEU A 255 -15.78 1.36 -15.18
CA LEU A 255 -16.00 0.16 -14.38
C LEU A 255 -15.64 0.41 -12.91
N SER A 256 -16.54 0.02 -12.01
CA SER A 256 -16.24 0.00 -10.57
C SER A 256 -15.29 -1.15 -10.22
N PRO A 257 -14.66 -1.14 -9.04
CA PRO A 257 -13.87 -2.28 -8.56
C PRO A 257 -14.67 -3.59 -8.57
N GLU A 258 -15.94 -3.55 -8.18
CA GLU A 258 -16.84 -4.71 -8.17
C GLU A 258 -17.14 -5.23 -9.59
N ALA A 259 -17.26 -4.34 -10.58
CA ALA A 259 -17.40 -4.74 -11.98
C ALA A 259 -16.13 -5.45 -12.50
N PHE A 260 -14.94 -4.97 -12.09
CA PHE A 260 -13.69 -5.68 -12.38
C PHE A 260 -13.64 -7.07 -11.72
N LEU A 261 -14.14 -7.22 -10.48
CA LEU A 261 -14.22 -8.52 -9.82
C LEU A 261 -15.16 -9.48 -10.56
N ARG A 262 -16.35 -9.02 -10.98
CA ARG A 262 -17.25 -9.84 -11.79
C ARG A 262 -16.60 -10.25 -13.10
N LEU A 263 -15.95 -9.30 -13.79
CA LEU A 263 -15.26 -9.57 -15.05
C LEU A 263 -14.17 -10.63 -14.89
N VAL A 264 -13.34 -10.56 -13.84
CA VAL A 264 -12.31 -11.59 -13.56
C VAL A 264 -12.89 -12.98 -13.45
N ARG A 265 -14.06 -13.13 -12.79
CA ARG A 265 -14.73 -14.43 -12.59
C ARG A 265 -15.37 -15.01 -13.85
N THR A 266 -15.53 -14.20 -14.88
CA THR A 266 -16.13 -14.61 -16.16
C THR A 266 -15.09 -14.84 -17.25
N LEU A 267 -13.84 -14.40 -17.03
CA LEU A 267 -12.75 -14.66 -17.98
C LEU A 267 -12.45 -16.16 -18.09
N PRO A 268 -12.12 -16.65 -19.32
CA PRO A 268 -11.72 -18.03 -19.54
C PRO A 268 -10.39 -18.38 -18.88
#